data_7ee8d4d4c4bab7669e9916b95ea4c2b7
#
_entry.id   7ee8d4d4c4bab7669e9916b95ea4c2b7
#
_cell.length_a   1.000
_cell.length_b   1.000
_cell.length_c   1.000
_cell.angle_alpha   90.00
_cell.angle_beta   90.00
_cell.angle_gamma   90.00
#
_symmetry.space_group_name_H-M   'P 1'
#
loop_
_entity.id
_entity.type
_entity.pdbx_description
1 polymer ?
#
loop_
_entity_poly.entity_id
_entity_poly.type
_entity_poly.pdbx_seq_one_letter_code
_entity_poly.pdbx_strand_id
1 'polypeptide(L)'
;MYTNALKVLRERGFVEWSSHNEELEEHFMKNMVTGYIGCDPSADSLHVGNLVAIMGLAWLQRLGHRPIAIAGGGTGRIGDPSGKSAERNLLSEEQILHNVSCIAEQLKHFLDFESGDNSALLVNNNDWLKNENYIEFLRDTGKYFSVSFLVNREYVRSRVLDPDKSITYTELSYILLQAFDYNHLYNEYGCTLQMGGNDQQVNIIAGMDLARKKSGGQCYGITFPLLLNAQGQKFGKSESGAVYLSSKRTSIYKFYQFWINVDDKDLEKLYRLFTFRELDEIEALLEEHNKAPHLRKAQKELAWEMTCRVHGEEAAKRVLDASAVLFGETEIKKAQADVLETLAAEIPCAEADLAEANGVTDLLVLCGACDSKGNAKKKIKEGGAYLNGEKIADAGRQITEEDLLAGRYLQLNVGKKDFRLLKFK
;
A
#
# COMPACT_ATOMS: atom_id res chain seq x y z
N MET A 1 -8.70 -12.69 30.21
CA MET A 1 -7.32 -12.17 30.23
C MET A 1 -6.98 -11.85 28.80
N TYR A 2 -6.58 -10.63 28.52
CA TYR A 2 -6.27 -10.20 27.16
C TYR A 2 -4.87 -10.65 26.73
N THR A 3 -4.60 -10.63 25.42
CA THR A 3 -3.29 -11.00 24.88
C THR A 3 -2.30 -9.84 25.06
N ASN A 4 -1.04 -10.13 25.43
CA ASN A 4 0.03 -9.13 25.42
C ASN A 4 0.38 -8.76 23.96
N ALA A 5 -0.32 -7.74 23.44
CA ALA A 5 -0.11 -7.30 22.06
C ALA A 5 1.28 -6.73 21.82
N LEU A 6 1.91 -6.07 22.81
CA LEU A 6 3.27 -5.52 22.66
C LEU A 6 4.29 -6.64 22.38
N LYS A 7 4.15 -7.78 23.08
CA LYS A 7 5.04 -8.92 22.86
C LYS A 7 4.91 -9.45 21.43
N VAL A 8 3.68 -9.69 20.97
CA VAL A 8 3.43 -10.21 19.61
C VAL A 8 3.91 -9.22 18.54
N LEU A 9 3.64 -7.93 18.70
CA LEU A 9 4.11 -6.90 17.78
C LEU A 9 5.64 -6.81 17.72
N ARG A 10 6.35 -7.01 18.85
CA ARG A 10 7.81 -7.09 18.88
C ARG A 10 8.35 -8.32 18.16
N GLU A 11 7.82 -9.49 18.45
CA GLU A 11 8.23 -10.74 17.82
C GLU A 11 8.04 -10.71 16.29
N ARG A 12 7.02 -9.97 15.82
CA ARG A 12 6.77 -9.76 14.39
C ARG A 12 7.59 -8.64 13.76
N GLY A 13 8.30 -7.84 14.57
CA GLY A 13 9.14 -6.75 14.05
C GLY A 13 8.42 -5.43 13.81
N PHE A 14 7.23 -5.23 14.38
CA PHE A 14 6.52 -3.96 14.30
C PHE A 14 7.08 -2.87 15.23
N VAL A 15 7.80 -3.21 16.27
CA VAL A 15 8.17 -2.25 17.31
C VAL A 15 9.59 -1.77 17.14
N GLU A 16 9.77 -0.51 16.74
CA GLU A 16 11.04 0.21 16.76
C GLU A 16 11.28 0.85 18.14
N TRP A 17 10.24 1.51 18.66
CA TRP A 17 10.25 2.12 19.97
C TRP A 17 8.89 1.94 20.65
N SER A 18 8.89 1.83 21.97
CA SER A 18 7.69 1.87 22.79
C SER A 18 7.95 2.58 24.12
N SER A 19 6.95 3.31 24.58
CA SER A 19 6.99 3.98 25.88
C SER A 19 6.69 3.01 27.00
N HIS A 20 7.28 3.23 28.22
CA HIS A 20 6.87 2.56 29.46
C HIS A 20 6.59 1.06 29.29
N ASN A 21 7.57 0.31 28.81
CA ASN A 21 7.40 -1.07 28.33
C ASN A 21 6.66 -2.00 29.30
N GLU A 22 7.09 -2.06 30.56
CA GLU A 22 6.51 -2.94 31.56
C GLU A 22 5.05 -2.56 31.87
N GLU A 23 4.77 -1.28 32.02
CA GLU A 23 3.43 -0.76 32.27
C GLU A 23 2.49 -0.98 31.07
N LEU A 24 2.99 -0.81 29.86
CA LEU A 24 2.23 -1.06 28.63
C LEU A 24 1.90 -2.54 28.45
N GLU A 25 2.84 -3.45 28.74
CA GLU A 25 2.58 -4.90 28.71
C GLU A 25 1.52 -5.29 29.75
N GLU A 26 1.63 -4.76 30.97
CA GLU A 26 0.63 -4.97 32.02
C GLU A 26 -0.73 -4.41 31.61
N HIS A 27 -0.76 -3.23 30.99
CA HIS A 27 -1.98 -2.59 30.51
C HIS A 27 -2.68 -3.44 29.45
N PHE A 28 -1.94 -3.99 28.47
CA PHE A 28 -2.47 -4.92 27.47
C PHE A 28 -3.06 -6.19 28.10
N MET A 29 -2.40 -6.78 29.08
CA MET A 29 -2.88 -8.02 29.72
C MET A 29 -4.14 -7.84 30.56
N LYS A 30 -4.31 -6.64 31.14
CA LYS A 30 -5.43 -6.36 32.04
C LYS A 30 -6.66 -5.77 31.36
N ASN A 31 -6.48 -5.08 30.23
CA ASN A 31 -7.52 -4.27 29.60
C ASN A 31 -7.67 -4.57 28.12
N MET A 32 -8.87 -4.35 27.58
CA MET A 32 -9.03 -4.11 26.15
C MET A 32 -8.50 -2.70 25.86
N VAL A 33 -7.30 -2.64 25.26
CA VAL A 33 -6.65 -1.38 24.93
C VAL A 33 -7.25 -0.81 23.66
N THR A 34 -7.66 0.45 23.70
CA THR A 34 -8.01 1.20 22.51
C THR A 34 -6.77 1.92 22.02
N GLY A 35 -6.37 1.64 20.77
CA GLY A 35 -5.19 2.22 20.15
C GLY A 35 -5.47 2.80 18.76
N TYR A 36 -4.78 3.88 18.36
CA TYR A 36 -5.05 4.55 17.11
C TYR A 36 -3.81 4.80 16.26
N ILE A 37 -4.09 4.97 14.95
CA ILE A 37 -3.15 5.52 13.96
C ILE A 37 -3.88 6.59 13.17
N GLY A 38 -3.20 7.71 12.90
CA GLY A 38 -3.66 8.77 12.01
C GLY A 38 -3.10 8.61 10.60
N CYS A 39 -3.93 8.84 9.61
CA CYS A 39 -3.54 8.91 8.20
C CYS A 39 -4.01 10.22 7.59
N ASP A 40 -3.09 11.09 7.19
CA ASP A 40 -3.44 12.28 6.41
C ASP A 40 -3.85 11.88 4.99
N PRO A 41 -5.04 12.30 4.52
CA PRO A 41 -5.60 11.92 3.22
C PRO A 41 -4.96 12.71 2.06
N SER A 42 -3.65 12.56 1.89
CA SER A 42 -2.88 13.28 0.86
C SER A 42 -3.12 12.77 -0.56
N ALA A 43 -3.80 11.65 -0.73
CA ALA A 43 -4.23 11.06 -2.00
C ALA A 43 -5.50 10.23 -1.80
N ASP A 44 -6.20 9.91 -2.90
CA ASP A 44 -7.39 9.04 -2.93
C ASP A 44 -7.06 7.54 -2.75
N SER A 45 -5.83 7.22 -2.39
CA SER A 45 -5.39 5.85 -2.12
C SER A 45 -4.22 5.81 -1.15
N LEU A 46 -4.25 4.82 -0.27
CA LEU A 46 -3.10 4.33 0.47
C LEU A 46 -2.14 3.59 -0.48
N HIS A 47 -0.90 3.48 -0.09
CA HIS A 47 0.13 2.73 -0.82
C HIS A 47 0.78 1.67 0.09
N VAL A 48 1.55 0.75 -0.49
CA VAL A 48 2.19 -0.35 0.23
C VAL A 48 3.02 0.12 1.43
N GLY A 49 3.62 1.32 1.37
CA GLY A 49 4.35 1.89 2.50
C GLY A 49 3.48 2.19 3.73
N ASN A 50 2.16 2.35 3.57
CA ASN A 50 1.22 2.53 4.70
C ASN A 50 0.83 1.21 5.36
N LEU A 51 1.06 0.07 4.68
CA LEU A 51 0.58 -1.23 5.15
C LEU A 51 1.16 -1.64 6.50
N VAL A 52 2.39 -1.23 6.83
CA VAL A 52 2.98 -1.55 8.15
C VAL A 52 2.09 -1.02 9.27
N ALA A 53 1.67 0.24 9.15
CA ALA A 53 0.81 0.88 10.15
C ALA A 53 -0.58 0.23 10.18
N ILE A 54 -1.18 -0.04 9.01
CA ILE A 54 -2.49 -0.68 8.90
C ILE A 54 -2.46 -2.10 9.48
N MET A 55 -1.44 -2.88 9.17
CA MET A 55 -1.27 -4.23 9.71
C MET A 55 -1.01 -4.21 11.22
N GLY A 56 -0.34 -3.17 11.73
CA GLY A 56 -0.24 -2.95 13.18
C GLY A 56 -1.60 -2.79 13.86
N LEU A 57 -2.52 -2.00 13.27
CA LEU A 57 -3.91 -1.92 13.73
C LEU A 57 -4.67 -3.24 13.59
N ALA A 58 -4.49 -3.94 12.46
CA ALA A 58 -5.14 -5.22 12.23
C ALA A 58 -4.68 -6.29 13.24
N TRP A 59 -3.39 -6.32 13.57
CA TRP A 59 -2.87 -7.17 14.64
C TRP A 59 -3.41 -6.77 16.01
N LEU A 60 -3.51 -5.47 16.32
CA LEU A 60 -4.12 -5.00 17.55
C LEU A 60 -5.55 -5.54 17.70
N GLN A 61 -6.36 -5.44 16.63
CA GLN A 61 -7.73 -5.97 16.61
C GLN A 61 -7.77 -7.48 16.77
N ARG A 62 -6.94 -8.21 16.03
CA ARG A 62 -6.87 -9.67 16.08
C ARG A 62 -6.49 -10.20 17.47
N LEU A 63 -5.73 -9.44 18.22
CA LEU A 63 -5.32 -9.76 19.59
C LEU A 63 -6.37 -9.37 20.66
N GLY A 64 -7.55 -8.92 20.25
CA GLY A 64 -8.68 -8.61 21.14
C GLY A 64 -8.71 -7.17 21.65
N HIS A 65 -7.94 -6.26 21.04
CA HIS A 65 -7.91 -4.84 21.38
C HIS A 65 -8.65 -4.01 20.32
N ARG A 66 -9.06 -2.79 20.65
CA ARG A 66 -9.86 -1.95 19.75
C ARG A 66 -8.97 -1.00 18.95
N PRO A 67 -8.92 -1.10 17.61
CA PRO A 67 -8.24 -0.13 16.77
C PRO A 67 -9.14 1.07 16.44
N ILE A 68 -8.53 2.25 16.37
CA ILE A 68 -9.10 3.46 15.77
C ILE A 68 -8.24 3.88 14.59
N ALA A 69 -8.84 4.05 13.43
CA ALA A 69 -8.23 4.72 12.29
C ALA A 69 -8.70 6.18 12.25
N ILE A 70 -7.78 7.14 12.37
CA ILE A 70 -8.10 8.54 12.14
C ILE A 70 -7.89 8.87 10.68
N ALA A 71 -8.93 9.36 10.03
CA ALA A 71 -8.79 10.11 8.80
C ALA A 71 -8.45 11.57 9.15
N GLY A 72 -7.28 12.04 8.75
CA GLY A 72 -6.80 13.38 9.06
C GLY A 72 -7.46 14.47 8.21
N GLY A 73 -8.80 14.59 8.25
CA GLY A 73 -9.54 15.59 7.49
C GLY A 73 -9.26 17.02 7.92
N GLY A 74 -8.98 17.23 9.21
CA GLY A 74 -8.53 18.51 9.78
C GLY A 74 -7.02 18.70 9.61
N THR A 75 -6.22 17.75 10.12
CA THR A 75 -4.75 17.81 10.05
C THR A 75 -4.21 17.75 8.63
N GLY A 76 -4.87 17.05 7.73
CA GLY A 76 -4.50 16.99 6.31
C GLY A 76 -4.58 18.34 5.57
N ARG A 77 -5.33 19.31 6.11
CA ARG A 77 -5.39 20.70 5.60
C ARG A 77 -4.12 21.49 5.96
N ILE A 78 -3.40 21.05 6.97
CA ILE A 78 -2.14 21.65 7.44
C ILE A 78 -0.95 20.85 6.89
N GLY A 79 -1.00 19.53 7.02
CA GLY A 79 0.01 18.58 6.58
C GLY A 79 1.17 18.41 7.56
N ASP A 80 1.48 17.16 7.90
CA ASP A 80 2.57 16.81 8.81
C ASP A 80 3.94 17.20 8.22
N PRO A 81 4.72 18.05 8.91
CA PRO A 81 6.06 18.43 8.48
C PRO A 81 7.13 17.37 8.84
N SER A 82 6.81 16.36 9.65
CA SER A 82 7.77 15.35 10.13
C SER A 82 8.41 14.59 8.97
N GLY A 83 9.73 14.48 8.97
CA GLY A 83 10.48 13.76 7.95
C GLY A 83 10.49 14.38 6.54
N LYS A 84 10.12 15.67 6.41
CA LYS A 84 10.04 16.39 5.13
C LYS A 84 10.89 17.65 5.10
N SER A 85 11.39 17.96 3.90
CA SER A 85 12.25 19.12 3.65
C SER A 85 11.53 20.30 3.01
N ALA A 86 10.29 20.12 2.52
CA ALA A 86 9.51 21.15 1.83
C ALA A 86 8.06 21.18 2.31
N GLU A 87 7.42 22.35 2.19
CA GLU A 87 6.02 22.58 2.47
C GLU A 87 5.12 21.74 1.54
N ARG A 88 3.97 21.28 2.05
CA ARG A 88 3.00 20.50 1.27
C ARG A 88 2.11 21.41 0.44
N ASN A 89 1.71 20.93 -0.74
CA ASN A 89 0.60 21.51 -1.48
C ASN A 89 -0.69 21.27 -0.68
N LEU A 90 -1.39 22.35 -0.38
CA LEU A 90 -2.66 22.31 0.34
C LEU A 90 -3.76 21.78 -0.60
N LEU A 91 -4.49 20.78 -0.14
CA LEU A 91 -5.65 20.24 -0.85
C LEU A 91 -6.92 21.04 -0.51
N SER A 92 -7.89 21.08 -1.42
CA SER A 92 -9.20 21.62 -1.12
C SER A 92 -9.96 20.71 -0.15
N GLU A 93 -10.95 21.27 0.55
CA GLU A 93 -11.79 20.49 1.47
C GLU A 93 -12.54 19.35 0.74
N GLU A 94 -13.02 19.61 -0.46
CA GLU A 94 -13.69 18.60 -1.30
C GLU A 94 -12.74 17.43 -1.65
N GLN A 95 -11.50 17.74 -2.04
CA GLN A 95 -10.49 16.71 -2.32
C GLN A 95 -10.16 15.88 -1.07
N ILE A 96 -10.05 16.53 0.09
CA ILE A 96 -9.79 15.84 1.36
C ILE A 96 -10.95 14.90 1.70
N LEU A 97 -12.20 15.34 1.61
CA LEU A 97 -13.38 14.52 1.88
C LEU A 97 -13.47 13.32 0.92
N HIS A 98 -13.18 13.53 -0.37
CA HIS A 98 -13.10 12.46 -1.33
C HIS A 98 -12.01 11.44 -0.96
N ASN A 99 -10.80 11.91 -0.64
CA ASN A 99 -9.69 11.04 -0.25
C ASN A 99 -10.00 10.25 1.03
N VAL A 100 -10.63 10.89 2.03
CA VAL A 100 -11.08 10.23 3.26
C VAL A 100 -12.02 9.07 2.95
N SER A 101 -13.01 9.27 2.07
CA SER A 101 -13.95 8.20 1.70
C SER A 101 -13.25 7.03 0.98
N CYS A 102 -12.30 7.33 0.09
CA CYS A 102 -11.52 6.30 -0.60
C CYS A 102 -10.63 5.49 0.36
N ILE A 103 -9.98 6.16 1.32
CA ILE A 103 -9.15 5.51 2.34
C ILE A 103 -10.02 4.64 3.26
N ALA A 104 -11.19 5.12 3.64
CA ALA A 104 -12.14 4.39 4.47
C ALA A 104 -12.50 3.01 3.86
N GLU A 105 -12.82 2.99 2.56
CA GLU A 105 -13.11 1.74 1.86
C GLU A 105 -11.91 0.79 1.82
N GLN A 106 -10.70 1.30 1.66
CA GLN A 106 -9.49 0.47 1.67
C GLN A 106 -9.19 -0.14 3.04
N LEU A 107 -9.47 0.58 4.13
CA LEU A 107 -9.26 0.07 5.49
C LEU A 107 -10.17 -1.12 5.83
N LYS A 108 -11.35 -1.24 5.20
CA LYS A 108 -12.27 -2.38 5.38
C LYS A 108 -11.68 -3.73 4.94
N HIS A 109 -10.65 -3.71 4.10
CA HIS A 109 -9.91 -4.93 3.72
C HIS A 109 -9.01 -5.49 4.83
N PHE A 110 -8.76 -4.69 5.88
CA PHE A 110 -7.81 -5.02 6.94
C PHE A 110 -8.44 -5.05 8.33
N LEU A 111 -9.49 -4.27 8.55
CA LEU A 111 -10.13 -4.05 9.84
C LEU A 111 -11.63 -4.39 9.76
N ASP A 112 -12.11 -5.01 10.81
CA ASP A 112 -13.55 -5.25 11.00
C ASP A 112 -14.17 -4.08 11.79
N PHE A 113 -15.07 -3.35 11.14
CA PHE A 113 -15.79 -2.20 11.71
C PHE A 113 -17.16 -2.55 12.28
N GLU A 114 -17.62 -3.79 12.12
CA GLU A 114 -19.03 -4.14 12.35
C GLU A 114 -19.21 -5.11 13.51
N SER A 115 -18.26 -6.02 13.73
CA SER A 115 -18.46 -7.15 14.64
C SER A 115 -17.55 -7.14 15.87
N GLY A 116 -18.11 -7.63 16.99
CA GLY A 116 -17.41 -7.83 18.26
C GLY A 116 -17.24 -6.59 19.11
N ASP A 117 -16.88 -6.80 20.37
CA ASP A 117 -16.67 -5.73 21.35
C ASP A 117 -15.47 -4.83 21.01
N ASN A 118 -14.55 -5.34 20.18
CA ASN A 118 -13.35 -4.64 19.72
C ASN A 118 -13.44 -4.23 18.24
N SER A 119 -14.67 -4.03 17.71
CA SER A 119 -14.86 -3.49 16.37
C SER A 119 -14.05 -2.21 16.17
N ALA A 120 -13.45 -2.06 15.00
CA ALA A 120 -12.65 -0.89 14.65
C ALA A 120 -13.53 0.37 14.60
N LEU A 121 -12.94 1.52 14.87
CA LEU A 121 -13.59 2.81 14.67
C LEU A 121 -12.86 3.57 13.57
N LEU A 122 -13.63 4.20 12.70
CA LEU A 122 -13.13 5.20 11.76
C LEU A 122 -13.65 6.56 12.19
N VAL A 123 -12.74 7.48 12.49
CA VAL A 123 -13.09 8.85 12.90
C VAL A 123 -12.37 9.88 12.04
N ASN A 124 -12.98 11.05 11.89
CA ASN A 124 -12.40 12.16 11.14
C ASN A 124 -12.07 13.31 12.10
N ASN A 125 -10.80 13.66 12.26
CA ASN A 125 -10.40 14.71 13.19
C ASN A 125 -10.92 16.11 12.80
N ASN A 126 -11.43 16.31 11.58
CA ASN A 126 -12.11 17.53 11.21
C ASN A 126 -13.40 17.76 12.03
N ASP A 127 -14.01 16.68 12.57
CA ASP A 127 -15.28 16.80 13.32
C ASP A 127 -15.14 17.55 14.64
N TRP A 128 -13.96 17.48 15.26
CA TRP A 128 -13.66 18.24 16.46
C TRP A 128 -12.78 19.45 16.19
N LEU A 129 -11.75 19.36 15.34
CA LEU A 129 -10.81 20.44 15.10
C LEU A 129 -11.44 21.67 14.45
N LYS A 130 -12.42 21.51 13.55
CA LYS A 130 -13.10 22.63 12.88
C LYS A 130 -13.89 23.53 13.82
N ASN A 131 -14.29 23.01 14.99
CA ASN A 131 -15.11 23.73 15.97
C ASN A 131 -14.28 24.41 17.06
N GLU A 132 -12.95 24.15 17.08
CA GLU A 132 -12.05 24.76 18.07
C GLU A 132 -11.89 26.27 17.82
N ASN A 133 -12.18 27.06 18.84
CA ASN A 133 -11.90 28.49 18.78
C ASN A 133 -10.39 28.71 18.94
N TYR A 134 -9.81 29.50 18.06
CA TYR A 134 -8.36 29.72 18.02
C TYR A 134 -7.80 30.28 19.36
N ILE A 135 -8.47 31.25 19.96
CA ILE A 135 -8.02 31.85 21.24
C ILE A 135 -8.12 30.84 22.38
N GLU A 136 -9.22 30.09 22.43
CA GLU A 136 -9.42 29.06 23.44
C GLU A 136 -8.43 27.90 23.28
N PHE A 137 -8.16 27.49 22.04
CA PHE A 137 -7.16 26.47 21.74
C PHE A 137 -5.76 26.91 22.23
N LEU A 138 -5.36 28.16 21.99
CA LEU A 138 -4.09 28.69 22.49
C LEU A 138 -4.04 28.72 24.03
N ARG A 139 -5.13 29.16 24.67
CA ARG A 139 -5.22 29.24 26.13
C ARG A 139 -5.23 27.85 26.79
N ASP A 140 -5.99 26.88 26.24
CA ASP A 140 -6.31 25.64 26.93
C ASP A 140 -5.47 24.45 26.46
N THR A 141 -4.83 24.57 25.29
CA THR A 141 -3.92 23.56 24.74
C THR A 141 -2.52 24.13 24.54
N GLY A 142 -2.39 25.30 23.90
CA GLY A 142 -1.09 25.92 23.59
C GLY A 142 -0.20 26.14 24.81
N LYS A 143 -0.78 26.50 25.99
CA LYS A 143 -0.04 26.68 27.23
C LYS A 143 0.80 25.49 27.71
N TYR A 144 0.50 24.28 27.24
CA TYR A 144 1.24 23.07 27.60
C TYR A 144 2.47 22.82 26.74
N PHE A 145 2.65 23.61 25.67
CA PHE A 145 3.77 23.48 24.73
C PHE A 145 4.73 24.66 24.86
N SER A 146 5.92 24.44 25.39
CA SER A 146 6.93 25.48 25.40
C SER A 146 7.56 25.65 24.02
N VAL A 147 7.91 26.90 23.67
CA VAL A 147 8.63 27.21 22.42
C VAL A 147 9.93 26.40 22.33
N SER A 148 10.67 26.29 23.44
CA SER A 148 11.91 25.49 23.49
C SER A 148 11.67 24.02 23.14
N PHE A 149 10.55 23.44 23.58
CA PHE A 149 10.17 22.08 23.20
C PHE A 149 9.93 21.97 21.69
N LEU A 150 9.22 22.92 21.10
CA LEU A 150 8.89 22.93 19.67
C LEU A 150 10.13 23.11 18.78
N VAL A 151 11.01 24.07 19.13
CA VAL A 151 12.20 24.41 18.31
C VAL A 151 13.31 23.38 18.40
N ASN A 152 13.39 22.62 19.49
CA ASN A 152 14.41 21.58 19.67
C ASN A 152 14.13 20.28 18.88
N ARG A 153 13.03 20.21 18.11
CA ARG A 153 12.77 19.09 17.21
C ARG A 153 13.75 19.11 16.06
N GLU A 154 14.31 17.96 15.73
CA GLU A 154 15.36 17.88 14.71
C GLU A 154 14.90 18.49 13.37
N TYR A 155 13.70 18.15 12.91
CA TYR A 155 13.14 18.70 11.66
C TYR A 155 12.84 20.20 11.74
N VAL A 156 12.46 20.74 12.91
CA VAL A 156 12.27 22.18 13.13
C VAL A 156 13.63 22.88 13.20
N ARG A 157 14.51 22.36 14.06
CA ARG A 157 15.83 22.92 14.30
C ARG A 157 16.67 22.98 13.03
N SER A 158 16.68 21.93 12.24
CA SER A 158 17.44 21.88 10.98
C SER A 158 16.95 22.92 9.97
N ARG A 159 15.65 23.26 9.97
CA ARG A 159 15.09 24.30 9.08
C ARG A 159 15.26 25.71 9.65
N VAL A 160 15.17 25.89 10.96
CA VAL A 160 15.38 27.19 11.63
C VAL A 160 16.84 27.64 11.55
N LEU A 161 17.79 26.70 11.59
CA LEU A 161 19.23 26.99 11.54
C LEU A 161 19.78 27.11 10.10
N ASP A 162 19.03 26.66 9.11
CA ASP A 162 19.41 26.73 7.70
C ASP A 162 18.88 28.06 7.08
N PRO A 163 19.75 29.00 6.65
CA PRO A 163 19.31 30.30 6.11
C PRO A 163 18.43 30.19 4.85
N ASP A 164 18.58 29.07 4.12
CA ASP A 164 17.85 28.82 2.87
C ASP A 164 16.53 28.09 3.08
N LYS A 165 16.19 27.74 4.34
CA LYS A 165 14.97 27.05 4.71
C LYS A 165 14.16 27.85 5.73
N SER A 166 12.86 27.66 5.69
CA SER A 166 11.96 28.22 6.69
C SER A 166 10.98 27.15 7.17
N ILE A 167 10.43 27.36 8.34
CA ILE A 167 9.26 26.61 8.84
C ILE A 167 8.17 27.64 9.14
N THR A 168 6.99 27.43 8.59
CA THR A 168 5.86 28.31 8.85
C THR A 168 5.25 28.03 10.21
N TYR A 169 4.52 29.01 10.77
CA TYR A 169 3.74 28.79 12.00
C TYR A 169 2.70 27.66 11.82
N THR A 170 2.12 27.58 10.62
CA THR A 170 1.18 26.51 10.26
C THR A 170 1.81 25.13 10.43
N GLU A 171 2.98 24.89 9.84
CA GLU A 171 3.72 23.63 9.98
C GLU A 171 4.13 23.37 11.44
N LEU A 172 4.60 24.41 12.15
CA LEU A 172 4.99 24.28 13.56
C LEU A 172 3.81 23.90 14.45
N SER A 173 2.61 24.39 14.13
CA SER A 173 1.41 24.12 14.91
C SER A 173 0.86 22.69 14.73
N TYR A 174 1.29 21.96 13.71
CA TYR A 174 0.80 20.60 13.44
C TYR A 174 0.91 19.67 14.65
N ILE A 175 2.03 19.71 15.37
CA ILE A 175 2.25 18.86 16.56
C ILE A 175 1.21 19.12 17.67
N LEU A 176 0.70 20.34 17.78
CA LEU A 176 -0.34 20.68 18.74
C LEU A 176 -1.67 20.05 18.36
N LEU A 177 -1.98 20.04 17.04
CA LEU A 177 -3.21 19.43 16.51
C LEU A 177 -3.23 17.92 16.73
N GLN A 178 -2.14 17.25 16.40
CA GLN A 178 -2.02 15.80 16.62
C GLN A 178 -2.02 15.43 18.10
N ALA A 179 -1.40 16.23 18.96
CA ALA A 179 -1.46 16.03 20.40
C ALA A 179 -2.88 16.26 20.94
N PHE A 180 -3.61 17.23 20.39
CA PHE A 180 -5.01 17.47 20.72
C PHE A 180 -5.89 16.29 20.30
N ASP A 181 -5.68 15.71 19.13
CA ASP A 181 -6.36 14.49 18.67
C ASP A 181 -6.19 13.37 19.70
N TYR A 182 -4.96 13.12 20.18
CA TYR A 182 -4.73 12.08 21.16
C TYR A 182 -5.49 12.35 22.47
N ASN A 183 -5.45 13.58 22.99
CA ASN A 183 -6.19 13.94 24.19
C ASN A 183 -7.71 13.85 23.97
N HIS A 184 -8.23 14.20 22.80
CA HIS A 184 -9.64 14.05 22.44
C HIS A 184 -10.03 12.57 22.45
N LEU A 185 -9.26 11.72 21.77
CA LEU A 185 -9.52 10.29 21.72
C LEU A 185 -9.42 9.61 23.09
N TYR A 186 -8.53 10.08 23.94
CA TYR A 186 -8.45 9.62 25.32
C TYR A 186 -9.73 9.89 26.07
N ASN A 187 -10.26 11.12 25.98
CA ASN A 187 -11.46 11.52 26.74
C ASN A 187 -12.74 10.88 26.17
N GLU A 188 -12.90 10.83 24.87
CA GLU A 188 -14.16 10.42 24.22
C GLU A 188 -14.22 8.90 23.98
N TYR A 189 -13.09 8.25 23.70
CA TYR A 189 -13.06 6.83 23.31
C TYR A 189 -12.22 5.95 24.24
N GLY A 190 -11.68 6.50 25.35
CA GLY A 190 -10.80 5.76 26.23
C GLY A 190 -9.51 5.28 25.53
N CYS A 191 -9.07 5.99 24.48
CA CYS A 191 -7.90 5.62 23.71
C CYS A 191 -6.62 5.91 24.49
N THR A 192 -5.89 4.86 24.85
CA THR A 192 -4.67 4.96 25.69
C THR A 192 -3.40 4.65 24.91
N LEU A 193 -3.49 4.32 23.61
CA LEU A 193 -2.33 3.98 22.78
C LEU A 193 -2.34 4.75 21.47
N GLN A 194 -1.23 5.42 21.14
CA GLN A 194 -0.97 5.92 19.80
C GLN A 194 0.13 5.10 19.14
N MET A 195 -0.09 4.73 17.88
CA MET A 195 0.91 4.04 17.07
C MET A 195 1.19 4.85 15.80
N GLY A 196 2.41 4.71 15.23
CA GLY A 196 2.78 5.42 14.02
C GLY A 196 4.15 5.04 13.50
N GLY A 197 4.60 5.60 12.38
CA GLY A 197 5.97 5.45 11.90
C GLY A 197 6.98 6.06 12.88
N ASN A 198 8.25 5.71 12.76
CA ASN A 198 9.29 6.21 13.66
C ASN A 198 9.45 7.74 13.61
N ASP A 199 9.12 8.36 12.48
CA ASP A 199 9.04 9.82 12.33
C ASP A 199 7.96 10.49 13.19
N GLN A 200 6.99 9.71 13.69
CA GLN A 200 5.90 10.16 14.55
C GLN A 200 6.24 10.13 16.06
N GLN A 201 7.38 9.56 16.46
CA GLN A 201 7.74 9.38 17.87
C GLN A 201 7.55 10.65 18.71
N VAL A 202 7.98 11.76 18.17
CA VAL A 202 7.93 13.06 18.84
C VAL A 202 6.50 13.57 18.98
N ASN A 203 5.67 13.41 17.94
CA ASN A 203 4.26 13.79 17.99
C ASN A 203 3.49 12.92 18.97
N ILE A 204 3.79 11.61 19.03
CA ILE A 204 3.22 10.67 20.00
C ILE A 204 3.56 11.09 21.44
N ILE A 205 4.83 11.39 21.72
CA ILE A 205 5.26 11.84 23.06
C ILE A 205 4.56 13.15 23.44
N ALA A 206 4.38 14.08 22.50
CA ALA A 206 3.67 15.32 22.72
C ALA A 206 2.20 15.09 23.08
N GLY A 207 1.54 14.15 22.42
CA GLY A 207 0.17 13.74 22.74
C GLY A 207 0.02 13.09 24.11
N MET A 208 0.94 12.16 24.43
CA MET A 208 1.00 11.53 25.77
C MET A 208 1.16 12.58 26.88
N ASP A 209 2.07 13.54 26.67
CA ASP A 209 2.34 14.61 27.64
C ASP A 209 1.14 15.57 27.81
N LEU A 210 0.45 15.89 26.71
CA LEU A 210 -0.78 16.69 26.75
C LEU A 210 -1.90 15.95 27.49
N ALA A 211 -2.16 14.68 27.18
CA ALA A 211 -3.19 13.89 27.86
C ALA A 211 -2.92 13.80 29.37
N ARG A 212 -1.65 13.58 29.77
CA ARG A 212 -1.24 13.58 31.15
C ARG A 212 -1.47 14.93 31.85
N LYS A 213 -1.04 16.04 31.25
CA LYS A 213 -1.12 17.39 31.86
C LYS A 213 -2.53 17.96 31.87
N LYS A 214 -3.32 17.72 30.83
CA LYS A 214 -4.64 18.32 30.63
C LYS A 214 -5.74 17.46 31.23
N SER A 215 -5.67 16.12 31.08
CA SER A 215 -6.73 15.19 31.48
C SER A 215 -6.32 14.19 32.57
N GLY A 216 -5.06 14.21 33.03
CA GLY A 216 -4.55 13.26 34.04
C GLY A 216 -4.40 11.83 33.50
N GLY A 217 -4.43 11.65 32.16
CA GLY A 217 -4.43 10.36 31.49
C GLY A 217 -3.06 9.70 31.46
N GLN A 218 -3.01 8.39 31.65
CA GLN A 218 -1.85 7.56 31.39
C GLN A 218 -1.99 7.02 29.96
N CYS A 219 -1.14 7.53 29.07
CA CYS A 219 -1.13 7.17 27.64
C CYS A 219 0.21 6.59 27.23
N TYR A 220 0.19 5.80 26.16
CA TYR A 220 1.33 5.03 25.68
C TYR A 220 1.57 5.27 24.19
N GLY A 221 2.78 4.97 23.74
CA GLY A 221 3.17 5.09 22.34
C GLY A 221 3.96 3.89 21.82
N ILE A 222 3.74 3.53 20.57
CA ILE A 222 4.54 2.56 19.83
C ILE A 222 4.89 3.18 18.48
N THR A 223 6.16 3.06 18.07
CA THR A 223 6.53 3.40 16.70
C THR A 223 6.97 2.18 15.90
N PHE A 224 6.64 2.20 14.62
CA PHE A 224 7.00 1.20 13.65
C PHE A 224 8.29 1.59 12.92
N PRO A 225 9.14 0.61 12.56
CA PRO A 225 10.35 0.87 11.81
C PRO A 225 10.04 1.39 10.40
N LEU A 226 10.93 2.20 9.88
CA LEU A 226 10.93 2.52 8.47
C LEU A 226 11.27 1.27 7.66
N LEU A 227 10.30 0.78 6.89
CA LEU A 227 10.51 -0.41 6.08
C LEU A 227 11.40 -0.11 4.87
N LEU A 228 12.58 -0.71 4.86
CA LEU A 228 13.52 -0.67 3.74
C LEU A 228 13.59 -2.05 3.08
N ASN A 229 13.80 -2.06 1.75
CA ASN A 229 14.12 -3.29 1.02
C ASN A 229 15.60 -3.69 1.21
N ALA A 230 15.99 -4.84 0.67
CA ALA A 230 17.36 -5.37 0.76
C ALA A 230 18.42 -4.43 0.18
N GLN A 231 18.03 -3.46 -0.68
CA GLN A 231 18.89 -2.44 -1.26
C GLN A 231 18.94 -1.14 -0.44
N GLY A 232 18.28 -1.08 0.71
CA GLY A 232 18.23 0.11 1.57
C GLY A 232 17.28 1.20 1.10
N GLN A 233 16.42 0.93 0.13
CA GLN A 233 15.41 1.88 -0.38
C GLN A 233 14.09 1.72 0.40
N LYS A 234 13.31 2.80 0.48
CA LYS A 234 11.97 2.75 1.10
C LYS A 234 11.07 1.76 0.38
N PHE A 235 10.58 0.75 1.12
CA PHE A 235 9.69 -0.27 0.61
C PHE A 235 8.34 0.34 0.15
N GLY A 236 7.74 -0.25 -0.89
CA GLY A 236 6.49 0.26 -1.47
C GLY A 236 6.68 1.27 -2.59
N LYS A 237 7.92 1.48 -3.05
CA LYS A 237 8.24 2.22 -4.27
C LYS A 237 8.80 1.27 -5.32
N SER A 238 8.28 1.36 -6.53
CA SER A 238 8.85 0.75 -7.74
C SER A 238 9.60 1.80 -8.55
N GLU A 239 10.25 1.41 -9.64
CA GLU A 239 10.86 2.35 -10.59
C GLU A 239 9.85 3.38 -11.14
N SER A 240 8.57 3.02 -11.22
CA SER A 240 7.46 3.88 -11.66
C SER A 240 6.83 4.71 -10.53
N GLY A 241 7.33 4.65 -9.30
CA GLY A 241 6.82 5.40 -8.16
C GLY A 241 6.17 4.53 -7.07
N ALA A 242 5.28 5.13 -6.28
CA ALA A 242 4.59 4.41 -5.20
C ALA A 242 3.62 3.35 -5.74
N VAL A 243 3.60 2.18 -5.09
CA VAL A 243 2.63 1.11 -5.38
C VAL A 243 1.39 1.33 -4.53
N TYR A 244 0.30 1.73 -5.16
CA TYR A 244 -0.96 2.07 -4.52
C TYR A 244 -1.85 0.84 -4.32
N LEU A 245 -2.73 0.90 -3.31
CA LEU A 245 -3.73 -0.14 -3.05
C LEU A 245 -4.92 -0.05 -4.02
N SER A 246 -5.21 1.15 -4.54
CA SER A 246 -6.28 1.35 -5.53
C SER A 246 -5.87 0.82 -6.90
N SER A 247 -6.70 -0.04 -7.50
CA SER A 247 -6.53 -0.53 -8.86
C SER A 247 -6.57 0.55 -9.94
N LYS A 248 -7.14 1.73 -9.62
CA LYS A 248 -7.14 2.90 -10.51
C LYS A 248 -5.76 3.56 -10.63
N ARG A 249 -4.90 3.41 -9.62
CA ARG A 249 -3.55 4.01 -9.57
C ARG A 249 -2.44 3.00 -9.88
N THR A 250 -2.58 1.78 -9.39
CA THR A 250 -1.68 0.67 -9.67
C THR A 250 -2.53 -0.53 -10.06
N SER A 251 -2.42 -1.00 -11.29
CA SER A 251 -3.19 -2.16 -11.71
C SER A 251 -2.96 -3.37 -10.81
N ILE A 252 -3.93 -4.26 -10.70
CA ILE A 252 -3.86 -5.44 -9.85
C ILE A 252 -2.68 -6.33 -10.28
N TYR A 253 -2.40 -6.39 -11.60
CA TYR A 253 -1.25 -7.11 -12.13
C TYR A 253 0.08 -6.49 -11.63
N LYS A 254 0.26 -5.18 -11.71
CA LYS A 254 1.46 -4.49 -11.20
C LYS A 254 1.60 -4.63 -9.69
N PHE A 255 0.47 -4.61 -8.97
CA PHE A 255 0.46 -4.87 -7.52
C PHE A 255 0.95 -6.30 -7.21
N TYR A 256 0.44 -7.32 -7.93
CA TYR A 256 0.91 -8.69 -7.81
C TYR A 256 2.39 -8.82 -8.19
N GLN A 257 2.82 -8.20 -9.29
CA GLN A 257 4.21 -8.23 -9.75
C GLN A 257 5.17 -7.56 -8.75
N PHE A 258 4.73 -6.54 -8.04
CA PHE A 258 5.52 -5.94 -6.97
C PHE A 258 5.86 -6.95 -5.88
N TRP A 259 4.88 -7.72 -5.41
CA TRP A 259 5.09 -8.72 -4.35
C TRP A 259 5.85 -9.96 -4.83
N ILE A 260 5.61 -10.43 -6.04
CA ILE A 260 6.34 -11.59 -6.56
C ILE A 260 7.81 -11.28 -6.82
N ASN A 261 8.18 -10.01 -7.02
CA ASN A 261 9.55 -9.60 -7.33
C ASN A 261 10.36 -9.14 -6.11
N VAL A 262 9.86 -9.34 -4.90
CA VAL A 262 10.64 -9.03 -3.68
C VAL A 262 11.88 -9.92 -3.57
N ASP A 263 12.93 -9.38 -2.95
CA ASP A 263 14.18 -10.10 -2.71
C ASP A 263 13.98 -11.21 -1.66
N ASP A 264 14.68 -12.33 -1.82
CA ASP A 264 14.64 -13.44 -0.86
C ASP A 264 15.00 -13.00 0.56
N LYS A 265 15.93 -12.05 0.69
CA LYS A 265 16.37 -11.49 1.97
C LYS A 265 15.27 -10.71 2.71
N ASP A 266 14.26 -10.26 2.00
CA ASP A 266 13.15 -9.50 2.58
C ASP A 266 11.98 -10.39 3.01
N LEU A 267 11.89 -11.63 2.52
CA LEU A 267 10.74 -12.50 2.69
C LEU A 267 10.32 -12.68 4.14
N GLU A 268 11.24 -13.04 5.04
CA GLU A 268 10.92 -13.25 6.45
C GLU A 268 10.26 -12.02 7.07
N LYS A 269 10.88 -10.85 6.88
CA LYS A 269 10.37 -9.59 7.39
C LYS A 269 8.99 -9.26 6.78
N LEU A 270 8.81 -9.47 5.47
CA LEU A 270 7.54 -9.19 4.80
C LEU A 270 6.42 -10.12 5.26
N TYR A 271 6.71 -11.41 5.46
CA TYR A 271 5.73 -12.34 6.00
C TYR A 271 5.32 -11.99 7.43
N ARG A 272 6.29 -11.67 8.29
CA ARG A 272 6.02 -11.27 9.67
C ARG A 272 5.14 -10.01 9.76
N LEU A 273 5.37 -9.03 8.89
CA LEU A 273 4.66 -7.74 8.90
C LEU A 273 3.31 -7.78 8.17
N PHE A 274 3.21 -8.49 7.04
CA PHE A 274 2.06 -8.35 6.14
C PHE A 274 1.12 -9.54 6.10
N THR A 275 1.43 -10.64 6.81
CA THR A 275 0.55 -11.80 6.88
C THR A 275 0.07 -12.06 8.30
N PHE A 276 -0.95 -12.88 8.43
CA PHE A 276 -1.44 -13.37 9.73
C PHE A 276 -0.98 -14.80 10.02
N ARG A 277 -0.01 -15.32 9.27
CA ARG A 277 0.56 -16.65 9.52
C ARG A 277 1.27 -16.68 10.87
N GLU A 278 1.25 -17.82 11.54
CA GLU A 278 2.03 -18.02 12.75
C GLU A 278 3.53 -18.06 12.42
N LEU A 279 4.37 -17.75 13.40
CA LEU A 279 5.83 -17.61 13.17
C LEU A 279 6.48 -18.93 12.74
N ASP A 280 6.03 -20.05 13.28
CA ASP A 280 6.49 -21.40 12.91
C ASP A 280 6.07 -21.79 11.48
N GLU A 281 4.88 -21.36 11.02
CA GLU A 281 4.44 -21.54 9.64
C GLU A 281 5.32 -20.73 8.66
N ILE A 282 5.70 -19.51 9.05
CA ILE A 282 6.61 -18.66 8.26
C ILE A 282 7.98 -19.32 8.17
N GLU A 283 8.53 -19.82 9.28
CA GLU A 283 9.82 -20.49 9.33
C GLU A 283 9.83 -21.75 8.44
N ALA A 284 8.82 -22.59 8.56
CA ALA A 284 8.67 -23.80 7.75
C ALA A 284 8.58 -23.49 6.24
N LEU A 285 7.81 -22.45 5.87
CA LEU A 285 7.71 -22.00 4.47
C LEU A 285 9.05 -21.51 3.92
N LEU A 286 9.79 -20.74 4.71
CA LEU A 286 11.09 -20.20 4.30
C LEU A 286 12.16 -21.30 4.21
N GLU A 287 12.14 -22.30 5.11
CA GLU A 287 12.99 -23.48 4.99
C GLU A 287 12.71 -24.28 3.71
N GLU A 288 11.45 -24.45 3.34
CA GLU A 288 11.07 -25.09 2.08
C GLU A 288 11.53 -24.27 0.87
N HIS A 289 11.28 -22.96 0.89
CA HIS A 289 11.71 -22.04 -0.16
C HIS A 289 13.24 -22.11 -0.36
N ASN A 290 14.02 -22.10 0.71
CA ASN A 290 15.50 -22.14 0.66
C ASN A 290 16.06 -23.42 0.03
N LYS A 291 15.30 -24.50 -0.05
CA LYS A 291 15.72 -25.73 -0.76
C LYS A 291 15.68 -25.57 -2.29
N ALA A 292 14.83 -24.68 -2.80
CA ALA A 292 14.69 -24.41 -4.24
C ALA A 292 14.26 -22.95 -4.52
N PRO A 293 15.11 -21.94 -4.22
CA PRO A 293 14.72 -20.51 -4.31
C PRO A 293 14.29 -20.09 -5.71
N HIS A 294 14.84 -20.71 -6.75
CA HIS A 294 14.53 -20.45 -8.15
C HIS A 294 13.05 -20.70 -8.51
N LEU A 295 12.32 -21.51 -7.74
CA LEU A 295 10.89 -21.75 -7.92
C LEU A 295 10.03 -20.59 -7.39
N ARG A 296 10.63 -19.69 -6.58
CA ARG A 296 9.98 -18.50 -6.02
C ARG A 296 8.68 -18.82 -5.27
N LYS A 297 8.62 -19.97 -4.57
CA LYS A 297 7.40 -20.43 -3.87
C LYS A 297 6.92 -19.39 -2.86
N ALA A 298 7.81 -18.92 -1.99
CA ALA A 298 7.45 -17.95 -0.96
C ALA A 298 6.97 -16.61 -1.58
N GLN A 299 7.63 -16.10 -2.63
CA GLN A 299 7.15 -14.90 -3.31
C GLN A 299 5.77 -15.10 -3.95
N LYS A 300 5.51 -16.24 -4.59
CA LYS A 300 4.22 -16.56 -5.20
C LYS A 300 3.10 -16.58 -4.16
N GLU A 301 3.33 -17.22 -3.00
CA GLU A 301 2.37 -17.25 -1.91
C GLU A 301 2.14 -15.88 -1.28
N LEU A 302 3.20 -15.09 -1.05
CA LEU A 302 3.08 -13.72 -0.54
C LEU A 302 2.29 -12.83 -1.49
N ALA A 303 2.62 -12.87 -2.79
CA ALA A 303 1.94 -12.09 -3.82
C ALA A 303 0.46 -12.46 -3.92
N TRP A 304 0.13 -13.76 -3.87
CA TRP A 304 -1.23 -14.26 -3.81
C TRP A 304 -1.97 -13.73 -2.58
N GLU A 305 -1.43 -13.93 -1.37
CA GLU A 305 -2.07 -13.52 -0.12
C GLU A 305 -2.32 -12.00 -0.07
N MET A 306 -1.33 -11.20 -0.46
CA MET A 306 -1.48 -9.74 -0.47
C MET A 306 -2.47 -9.26 -1.53
N THR A 307 -2.50 -9.89 -2.70
CA THR A 307 -3.44 -9.53 -3.76
C THR A 307 -4.86 -9.93 -3.39
N CYS A 308 -5.06 -11.10 -2.81
CA CYS A 308 -6.36 -11.52 -2.27
C CYS A 308 -6.87 -10.56 -1.20
N ARG A 309 -6.02 -10.15 -0.28
CA ARG A 309 -6.37 -9.24 0.82
C ARG A 309 -6.83 -7.87 0.33
N VAL A 310 -6.15 -7.31 -0.65
CA VAL A 310 -6.42 -5.94 -1.14
C VAL A 310 -7.48 -5.89 -2.24
N HIS A 311 -7.52 -6.91 -3.11
CA HIS A 311 -8.34 -6.89 -4.33
C HIS A 311 -9.35 -8.01 -4.43
N GLY A 312 -9.36 -8.93 -3.46
CA GLY A 312 -10.23 -10.10 -3.45
C GLY A 312 -9.66 -11.28 -4.25
N GLU A 313 -10.17 -12.47 -3.92
CA GLU A 313 -9.66 -13.75 -4.46
C GLU A 313 -9.86 -13.89 -5.96
N GLU A 314 -11.03 -13.47 -6.48
CA GLU A 314 -11.31 -13.53 -7.93
C GLU A 314 -10.33 -12.69 -8.76
N ALA A 315 -10.04 -11.47 -8.29
CA ALA A 315 -9.07 -10.59 -8.96
C ALA A 315 -7.65 -11.16 -8.90
N ALA A 316 -7.26 -11.71 -7.74
CA ALA A 316 -5.96 -12.37 -7.57
C ALA A 316 -5.81 -13.58 -8.51
N LYS A 317 -6.86 -14.39 -8.66
CA LYS A 317 -6.86 -15.54 -9.57
C LYS A 317 -6.67 -15.11 -11.02
N ARG A 318 -7.43 -14.10 -11.49
CA ARG A 318 -7.26 -13.58 -12.85
C ARG A 318 -5.82 -13.11 -13.14
N VAL A 319 -5.21 -12.43 -12.18
CA VAL A 319 -3.83 -11.93 -12.30
C VAL A 319 -2.82 -13.09 -12.27
N LEU A 320 -3.05 -14.11 -11.46
CA LEU A 320 -2.22 -15.32 -11.43
C LEU A 320 -2.25 -16.03 -12.79
N ASP A 321 -3.44 -16.22 -13.34
CA ASP A 321 -3.64 -16.87 -14.64
C ASP A 321 -3.00 -16.04 -15.76
N ALA A 322 -3.15 -14.69 -15.73
CA ALA A 322 -2.48 -13.79 -16.67
C ALA A 322 -0.95 -13.88 -16.57
N SER A 323 -0.42 -13.93 -15.35
CA SER A 323 1.01 -14.11 -15.12
C SER A 323 1.51 -15.45 -15.67
N ALA A 324 0.79 -16.54 -15.42
CA ALA A 324 1.13 -17.87 -15.93
C ALA A 324 1.17 -17.91 -17.47
N VAL A 325 0.27 -17.20 -18.13
CA VAL A 325 0.28 -17.06 -19.60
C VAL A 325 1.52 -16.29 -20.08
N LEU A 326 1.83 -15.14 -19.45
CA LEU A 326 2.97 -14.29 -19.86
C LEU A 326 4.32 -14.99 -19.65
N PHE A 327 4.45 -15.81 -18.61
CA PHE A 327 5.68 -16.56 -18.34
C PHE A 327 5.72 -17.92 -19.03
N GLY A 328 4.69 -18.28 -19.85
CA GLY A 328 4.65 -19.51 -20.63
C GLY A 328 4.40 -20.78 -19.81
N GLU A 329 3.89 -20.63 -18.58
CA GLU A 329 3.45 -21.75 -17.73
C GLU A 329 2.08 -22.31 -18.22
N THR A 330 1.28 -21.46 -18.89
CA THR A 330 -0.01 -21.80 -19.49
C THR A 330 -0.09 -21.33 -20.92
N GLU A 331 -0.65 -22.15 -21.82
CA GLU A 331 -0.88 -21.78 -23.21
C GLU A 331 -1.95 -20.69 -23.30
N ILE A 332 -1.68 -19.60 -24.03
CA ILE A 332 -2.63 -18.49 -24.19
C ILE A 332 -3.97 -18.90 -24.80
N LYS A 333 -3.99 -19.96 -25.61
CA LYS A 333 -5.23 -20.53 -26.19
C LYS A 333 -6.22 -21.03 -25.12
N LYS A 334 -5.76 -21.30 -23.92
CA LYS A 334 -6.59 -21.77 -22.77
C LYS A 334 -7.05 -20.59 -21.89
N ALA A 335 -6.57 -19.38 -22.16
CA ALA A 335 -6.91 -18.21 -21.37
C ALA A 335 -8.37 -17.80 -21.59
N GLN A 336 -9.05 -17.48 -20.48
CA GLN A 336 -10.41 -16.96 -20.52
C GLN A 336 -10.43 -15.48 -20.93
N ALA A 337 -11.58 -14.96 -21.30
CA ALA A 337 -11.73 -13.59 -21.82
C ALA A 337 -11.27 -12.52 -20.81
N ASP A 338 -11.54 -12.69 -19.52
CA ASP A 338 -11.15 -11.78 -18.43
C ASP A 338 -9.63 -11.79 -18.18
N VAL A 339 -8.96 -12.94 -18.39
CA VAL A 339 -7.50 -13.06 -18.35
C VAL A 339 -6.88 -12.29 -19.52
N LEU A 340 -7.45 -12.45 -20.73
CA LEU A 340 -6.99 -11.73 -21.93
C LEU A 340 -7.24 -10.21 -21.78
N GLU A 341 -8.32 -9.79 -21.16
CA GLU A 341 -8.59 -8.39 -20.88
C GLU A 341 -7.56 -7.81 -19.87
N THR A 342 -7.23 -8.58 -18.85
CA THR A 342 -6.16 -8.22 -17.89
C THR A 342 -4.82 -8.07 -18.64
N LEU A 343 -4.47 -9.01 -19.52
CA LEU A 343 -3.26 -8.93 -20.33
C LEU A 343 -3.26 -7.72 -21.26
N ALA A 344 -4.37 -7.43 -21.91
CA ALA A 344 -4.50 -6.30 -22.84
C ALA A 344 -4.31 -4.93 -22.14
N ALA A 345 -4.54 -4.85 -20.84
CA ALA A 345 -4.28 -3.65 -20.04
C ALA A 345 -2.80 -3.49 -19.63
N GLU A 346 -2.01 -4.57 -19.66
CA GLU A 346 -0.65 -4.59 -19.10
C GLU A 346 0.46 -4.72 -20.13
N ILE A 347 0.16 -5.27 -21.30
CA ILE A 347 1.13 -5.39 -22.40
C ILE A 347 0.69 -4.54 -23.60
N PRO A 348 1.59 -4.23 -24.55
CA PRO A 348 1.21 -3.49 -25.75
C PRO A 348 0.02 -4.15 -26.46
N CYS A 349 -1.10 -3.42 -26.49
CA CYS A 349 -2.34 -3.86 -27.12
C CYS A 349 -2.83 -2.78 -28.09
N ALA A 350 -3.09 -3.18 -29.34
CA ALA A 350 -3.68 -2.31 -30.36
C ALA A 350 -5.10 -2.77 -30.69
N GLU A 351 -5.96 -1.84 -31.11
CA GLU A 351 -7.28 -2.17 -31.63
C GLU A 351 -7.18 -2.45 -33.14
N ALA A 352 -7.94 -3.42 -33.61
CA ALA A 352 -8.03 -3.81 -35.01
C ALA A 352 -9.48 -4.05 -35.43
N ASP A 353 -9.73 -3.93 -36.75
CA ASP A 353 -10.94 -4.40 -37.38
C ASP A 353 -10.58 -5.54 -38.35
N LEU A 354 -11.18 -6.70 -38.16
CA LEU A 354 -10.87 -7.88 -38.99
C LEU A 354 -11.24 -7.68 -40.47
N ALA A 355 -12.23 -6.83 -40.71
CA ALA A 355 -12.63 -6.49 -42.10
C ALA A 355 -11.63 -5.57 -42.80
N GLU A 356 -10.89 -4.75 -42.02
CA GLU A 356 -9.94 -3.77 -42.58
C GLU A 356 -8.52 -4.31 -42.62
N ALA A 357 -8.13 -5.15 -41.66
CA ALA A 357 -6.77 -5.66 -41.56
C ALA A 357 -6.74 -7.12 -41.06
N ASN A 358 -6.67 -8.06 -42.00
CA ASN A 358 -6.65 -9.51 -41.69
C ASN A 358 -5.37 -10.24 -42.15
N GLY A 359 -4.44 -9.58 -42.82
CA GLY A 359 -3.16 -10.17 -43.18
C GLY A 359 -2.19 -10.19 -42.02
N VAL A 360 -1.59 -11.35 -41.70
CA VAL A 360 -0.68 -11.53 -40.56
C VAL A 360 0.49 -10.53 -40.56
N THR A 361 0.99 -10.14 -41.73
CA THR A 361 2.07 -9.15 -41.84
C THR A 361 1.61 -7.74 -41.50
N ASP A 362 0.34 -7.40 -41.80
CA ASP A 362 -0.26 -6.12 -41.46
C ASP A 362 -0.50 -6.02 -39.94
N LEU A 363 -1.01 -7.08 -39.36
CA LEU A 363 -1.26 -7.17 -37.94
C LEU A 363 0.02 -7.13 -37.08
N LEU A 364 1.13 -7.74 -37.57
CA LEU A 364 2.45 -7.62 -36.95
C LEU A 364 2.98 -6.18 -36.94
N VAL A 365 2.65 -5.40 -37.97
CA VAL A 365 2.99 -3.97 -38.01
C VAL A 365 2.04 -3.16 -37.10
N LEU A 366 0.75 -3.43 -37.20
CA LEU A 366 -0.29 -2.72 -36.42
C LEU A 366 -0.08 -2.86 -34.91
N CYS A 367 0.27 -4.06 -34.42
CA CYS A 367 0.59 -4.26 -33.02
C CYS A 367 1.98 -3.72 -32.62
N GLY A 368 2.74 -3.17 -33.57
CA GLY A 368 4.08 -2.63 -33.34
C GLY A 368 5.16 -3.70 -33.09
N ALA A 369 4.90 -4.98 -33.40
CA ALA A 369 5.90 -6.04 -33.31
C ALA A 369 6.95 -5.96 -34.43
N CYS A 370 6.60 -5.29 -35.54
CA CYS A 370 7.50 -5.02 -36.66
C CYS A 370 7.32 -3.58 -37.17
N ASP A 371 8.41 -2.96 -37.61
CA ASP A 371 8.41 -1.57 -38.10
C ASP A 371 7.82 -1.47 -39.55
N SER A 372 7.78 -2.57 -40.28
CA SER A 372 7.29 -2.62 -41.68
C SER A 372 6.87 -4.04 -42.10
N LYS A 373 6.02 -4.12 -43.14
CA LYS A 373 5.63 -5.41 -43.76
C LYS A 373 6.84 -6.20 -44.30
N GLY A 374 7.88 -5.51 -44.75
CA GLY A 374 9.12 -6.15 -45.21
C GLY A 374 9.86 -6.82 -44.04
N ASN A 375 9.93 -6.13 -42.89
CA ASN A 375 10.51 -6.70 -41.68
C ASN A 375 9.66 -7.87 -41.15
N ALA A 376 8.33 -7.75 -41.14
CA ALA A 376 7.42 -8.81 -40.74
C ALA A 376 7.62 -10.09 -41.57
N LYS A 377 7.68 -9.95 -42.95
CA LYS A 377 7.97 -11.08 -43.84
C LYS A 377 9.34 -11.72 -43.55
N LYS A 378 10.36 -10.91 -43.29
CA LYS A 378 11.70 -11.40 -42.93
C LYS A 378 11.66 -12.20 -41.63
N LYS A 379 11.00 -11.67 -40.60
CA LYS A 379 10.85 -12.32 -39.27
C LYS A 379 10.08 -13.65 -39.35
N ILE A 380 9.03 -13.71 -40.18
CA ILE A 380 8.28 -14.94 -40.44
C ILE A 380 9.19 -15.97 -41.13
N LYS A 381 9.94 -15.56 -42.18
CA LYS A 381 10.86 -16.45 -42.88
C LYS A 381 11.99 -16.97 -41.98
N GLU A 382 12.50 -16.17 -41.08
CA GLU A 382 13.49 -16.55 -40.04
C GLU A 382 12.88 -17.45 -38.96
N GLY A 383 11.56 -17.62 -38.96
CA GLY A 383 10.81 -18.42 -37.96
C GLY A 383 10.79 -17.80 -36.59
N GLY A 384 10.90 -16.46 -36.53
CA GLY A 384 10.87 -15.67 -35.28
C GLY A 384 9.53 -15.02 -34.99
N ALA A 385 8.49 -15.21 -35.79
CA ALA A 385 7.15 -14.67 -35.57
C ALA A 385 6.16 -15.75 -35.13
N TYR A 386 5.27 -15.40 -34.18
CA TYR A 386 4.32 -16.33 -33.59
C TYR A 386 2.92 -15.70 -33.53
N LEU A 387 1.92 -16.54 -33.68
CA LEU A 387 0.50 -16.27 -33.60
C LEU A 387 -0.10 -17.21 -32.54
N ASN A 388 -0.71 -16.66 -31.47
CA ASN A 388 -1.32 -17.42 -30.38
C ASN A 388 -0.40 -18.53 -29.81
N GLY A 389 0.91 -18.23 -29.71
CA GLY A 389 1.93 -19.16 -29.25
C GLY A 389 2.48 -20.11 -30.36
N GLU A 390 1.88 -20.17 -31.55
CA GLU A 390 2.31 -21.02 -32.62
C GLU A 390 3.13 -20.26 -33.66
N LYS A 391 4.14 -20.93 -34.22
CA LYS A 391 5.03 -20.33 -35.21
C LYS A 391 4.29 -20.05 -36.51
N ILE A 392 4.41 -18.84 -37.04
CA ILE A 392 3.84 -18.48 -38.33
C ILE A 392 4.74 -19.03 -39.44
N ALA A 393 4.18 -19.87 -40.30
CA ALA A 393 4.92 -20.48 -41.42
C ALA A 393 4.77 -19.70 -42.75
N ASP A 394 3.63 -19.04 -42.95
CA ASP A 394 3.31 -18.32 -44.20
C ASP A 394 3.03 -16.84 -43.93
N ALA A 395 3.78 -15.96 -44.61
CA ALA A 395 3.60 -14.53 -44.56
C ALA A 395 2.32 -14.02 -45.26
N GLY A 396 1.72 -14.85 -46.12
CA GLY A 396 0.45 -14.58 -46.80
C GLY A 396 -0.78 -15.00 -46.01
N ARG A 397 -0.62 -15.61 -44.79
CA ARG A 397 -1.72 -16.09 -43.96
C ARG A 397 -2.70 -14.95 -43.63
N GLN A 398 -3.97 -15.23 -43.86
CA GLN A 398 -5.09 -14.41 -43.41
C GLN A 398 -5.58 -14.91 -42.06
N ILE A 399 -6.04 -13.99 -41.23
CA ILE A 399 -6.64 -14.28 -39.93
C ILE A 399 -8.14 -14.37 -40.12
N THR A 400 -8.75 -15.35 -39.49
CA THR A 400 -10.19 -15.57 -39.46
C THR A 400 -10.72 -15.49 -38.04
N GLU A 401 -12.04 -15.48 -37.87
CA GLU A 401 -12.67 -15.52 -36.56
C GLU A 401 -12.24 -16.72 -35.72
N GLU A 402 -11.87 -17.85 -36.34
CA GLU A 402 -11.40 -19.06 -35.69
C GLU A 402 -10.04 -18.86 -35.00
N ASP A 403 -9.25 -17.91 -35.47
CA ASP A 403 -7.96 -17.57 -34.85
C ASP A 403 -8.12 -16.72 -33.55
N LEU A 404 -9.29 -16.13 -33.37
CA LEU A 404 -9.52 -15.21 -32.26
C LEU A 404 -9.64 -15.94 -30.91
N LEU A 405 -8.82 -15.57 -29.98
CA LEU A 405 -8.90 -15.98 -28.59
C LEU A 405 -10.11 -15.32 -27.93
N ALA A 406 -10.97 -16.10 -27.31
CA ALA A 406 -12.25 -15.66 -26.74
C ALA A 406 -13.09 -14.78 -27.71
N GLY A 407 -12.99 -15.07 -29.02
CA GLY A 407 -13.71 -14.37 -30.08
C GLY A 407 -13.32 -12.90 -30.30
N ARG A 408 -12.26 -12.39 -29.65
CA ARG A 408 -11.96 -10.96 -29.66
C ARG A 408 -10.47 -10.62 -29.61
N TYR A 409 -9.60 -11.51 -29.21
CA TYR A 409 -8.18 -11.21 -29.02
C TYR A 409 -7.31 -12.05 -29.94
N LEU A 410 -6.14 -11.50 -30.26
CA LEU A 410 -5.11 -12.21 -31.00
C LEU A 410 -3.75 -11.88 -30.38
N GLN A 411 -2.94 -12.89 -30.10
CA GLN A 411 -1.59 -12.68 -29.62
C GLN A 411 -0.62 -12.79 -30.78
N LEU A 412 0.23 -11.77 -30.92
CA LEU A 412 1.34 -11.75 -31.85
C LEU A 412 2.64 -11.46 -31.10
N ASN A 413 3.72 -12.14 -31.49
CA ASN A 413 5.04 -11.80 -30.98
C ASN A 413 6.16 -12.08 -31.98
N VAL A 414 7.25 -11.33 -31.82
CA VAL A 414 8.52 -11.53 -32.52
C VAL A 414 9.59 -11.88 -31.47
N GLY A 415 10.16 -13.08 -31.58
CA GLY A 415 11.00 -13.66 -30.54
C GLY A 415 10.17 -14.25 -29.37
N LYS A 416 10.85 -14.69 -28.29
CA LYS A 416 10.20 -15.44 -27.20
C LYS A 416 9.60 -14.57 -26.08
N LYS A 417 9.90 -13.27 -26.05
CA LYS A 417 9.56 -12.41 -24.87
C LYS A 417 8.76 -11.16 -25.21
N ASP A 418 8.60 -10.78 -26.47
CA ASP A 418 7.90 -9.57 -26.89
C ASP A 418 6.43 -9.90 -27.22
N PHE A 419 5.61 -10.08 -26.18
CA PHE A 419 4.19 -10.37 -26.31
C PHE A 419 3.40 -9.08 -26.61
N ARG A 420 2.52 -9.17 -27.62
CA ARG A 420 1.62 -8.09 -28.00
C ARG A 420 0.23 -8.64 -28.26
N LEU A 421 -0.79 -7.88 -27.91
CA LEU A 421 -2.17 -8.24 -28.18
C LEU A 421 -2.78 -7.31 -29.24
N LEU A 422 -3.70 -7.86 -29.98
CA LEU A 422 -4.69 -7.13 -30.77
C LEU A 422 -6.07 -7.41 -30.18
N LYS A 423 -6.87 -6.37 -30.05
CA LYS A 423 -8.27 -6.44 -29.63
C LYS A 423 -9.14 -6.07 -30.81
N PHE A 424 -9.96 -7.00 -31.26
CA PHE A 424 -10.89 -6.80 -32.36
C PHE A 424 -12.22 -6.24 -31.86
N LYS A 425 -12.80 -5.37 -32.69
CA LYS A 425 -14.12 -4.74 -32.43
C LYS A 425 -15.25 -5.70 -32.72
#